data_fbf8d717e20f2cb5c3f68c70454b37a6
#
_entry.id   fbf8d717e20f2cb5c3f68c70454b37a6
#
_cell.length_a   1.000
_cell.length_b   1.000
_cell.length_c   1.000
_cell.angle_alpha   90.00
_cell.angle_beta   90.00
_cell.angle_gamma   90.00
#
_symmetry.space_group_name_H-M   'P 1'
#
loop_
_entity.id
_entity.type
_entity.pdbx_description
1 polymer ?
#
loop_
_entity_poly.entity_id
_entity_poly.type
_entity_poly.pdbx_seq_one_letter_code
_entity_poly.pdbx_strand_id
1 'polypeptide(L)'
;MKARVIFGVAGFIAVLLALYVFPSIVLEIAVAALCLFATYEALGPTRLVHNRLELLLCLLVSLGLAVGHFTVLPVSMSAVVQGLIFVLLVGSFAIELKFHDSMNVSQVSWGFFGALVVPYLMLSLLRIFQMDFQPVGNTDFQVGQFIVLLPLLAAWGADTCALFAGMLFGKHKLAPVVSPKKTVEGAVGGVVGGAVLVLLAVLVMNALMGLDMPVWAALVLGGVGAVLGEIGDLSFSIIKRQTGIKDYGHIFPGHGGVLDRFDSVLFVAPFAEILFRIIW
;
A
#
# COMPACT_ATOMS: atom_id res chain seq x y z
N MET A 1 1.92 14.56 20.99
CA MET A 1 2.04 13.11 21.17
C MET A 1 0.68 12.43 21.36
N LYS A 2 -0.20 12.87 22.29
CA LYS A 2 -1.49 12.21 22.57
C LYS A 2 -2.38 12.00 21.31
N ALA A 3 -2.57 13.04 20.48
CA ALA A 3 -3.39 12.92 19.28
C ALA A 3 -2.86 11.84 18.31
N ARG A 4 -1.56 11.73 18.12
CA ARG A 4 -0.95 10.70 17.24
C ARG A 4 -1.28 9.28 17.72
N VAL A 5 -1.11 9.03 19.03
CA VAL A 5 -1.40 7.70 19.59
C VAL A 5 -2.89 7.38 19.44
N ILE A 6 -3.79 8.33 19.73
CA ILE A 6 -5.23 8.13 19.60
C ILE A 6 -5.63 7.79 18.17
N PHE A 7 -5.15 8.55 17.16
CA PHE A 7 -5.46 8.28 15.75
C PHE A 7 -4.85 6.96 15.25
N GLY A 8 -3.63 6.61 15.70
CA GLY A 8 -3.03 5.31 15.36
C GLY A 8 -3.83 4.13 15.92
N VAL A 9 -4.22 4.21 17.20
CA VAL A 9 -5.05 3.17 17.85
C VAL A 9 -6.45 3.11 17.21
N ALA A 10 -7.09 4.26 16.96
CA ALA A 10 -8.40 4.30 16.32
C ALA A 10 -8.36 3.73 14.88
N GLY A 11 -7.31 4.04 14.10
CA GLY A 11 -7.12 3.48 12.77
C GLY A 11 -6.91 1.97 12.80
N PHE A 12 -6.11 1.47 13.74
CA PHE A 12 -5.90 0.02 13.93
C PHE A 12 -7.21 -0.69 14.30
N ILE A 13 -7.99 -0.13 15.24
CA ILE A 13 -9.31 -0.66 15.62
C ILE A 13 -10.26 -0.66 14.40
N ALA A 14 -10.26 0.41 13.60
CA ALA A 14 -11.11 0.50 12.41
C ALA A 14 -10.76 -0.60 11.38
N VAL A 15 -9.46 -0.90 11.18
CA VAL A 15 -9.02 -2.01 10.32
C VAL A 15 -9.51 -3.36 10.87
N LEU A 16 -9.35 -3.60 12.17
CA LEU A 16 -9.83 -4.84 12.78
C LEU A 16 -11.35 -4.99 12.67
N LEU A 17 -12.11 -3.91 12.88
CA LEU A 17 -13.57 -3.93 12.71
C LEU A 17 -13.96 -4.21 11.25
N ALA A 18 -13.27 -3.58 10.28
CA ALA A 18 -13.52 -3.82 8.86
C ALA A 18 -13.21 -5.27 8.45
N LEU A 19 -12.19 -5.88 9.05
CA LEU A 19 -11.78 -7.26 8.73
C LEU A 19 -12.68 -8.32 9.39
N TYR A 20 -13.09 -8.11 10.65
CA TYR A 20 -13.68 -9.20 11.46
C TYR A 20 -15.15 -9.01 11.80
N VAL A 21 -15.68 -7.79 11.76
CA VAL A 21 -17.04 -7.49 12.23
C VAL A 21 -17.97 -7.15 11.08
N PHE A 22 -17.49 -6.39 10.08
CA PHE A 22 -18.32 -5.94 8.97
C PHE A 22 -18.27 -6.92 7.79
N PRO A 23 -19.32 -6.92 6.93
CA PRO A 23 -19.31 -7.66 5.67
C PRO A 23 -18.13 -7.23 4.78
N SER A 24 -17.60 -8.14 3.93
CA SER A 24 -16.47 -7.91 3.03
C SER A 24 -16.61 -6.64 2.17
N ILE A 25 -17.83 -6.29 1.78
CA ILE A 25 -18.10 -5.08 1.00
C ILE A 25 -17.65 -3.80 1.71
N VAL A 26 -17.63 -3.76 3.04
CA VAL A 26 -17.16 -2.59 3.81
C VAL A 26 -15.64 -2.44 3.63
N LEU A 27 -14.90 -3.54 3.65
CA LEU A 27 -13.48 -3.53 3.37
C LEU A 27 -13.19 -3.13 1.92
N GLU A 28 -13.96 -3.66 0.96
CA GLU A 28 -13.86 -3.31 -0.45
C GLU A 28 -14.04 -1.80 -0.67
N ILE A 29 -15.08 -1.22 -0.06
CA ILE A 29 -15.34 0.23 -0.11
C ILE A 29 -14.22 1.02 0.57
N ALA A 30 -13.73 0.56 1.73
CA ALA A 30 -12.64 1.22 2.43
C ALA A 30 -11.36 1.24 1.60
N VAL A 31 -10.98 0.12 0.97
CA VAL A 31 -9.81 0.04 0.08
C VAL A 31 -10.01 0.89 -1.16
N ALA A 32 -11.21 0.93 -1.75
CA ALA A 32 -11.53 1.82 -2.88
C ALA A 32 -11.36 3.30 -2.49
N ALA A 33 -11.81 3.70 -1.31
CA ALA A 33 -11.59 5.05 -0.80
C ALA A 33 -10.08 5.34 -0.59
N LEU A 34 -9.32 4.39 -0.03
CA LEU A 34 -7.86 4.52 0.10
C LEU A 34 -7.18 4.70 -1.27
N CYS A 35 -7.60 3.95 -2.30
CA CYS A 35 -7.08 4.11 -3.67
C CYS A 35 -7.35 5.51 -4.22
N LEU A 36 -8.58 6.02 -4.05
CA LEU A 36 -8.94 7.38 -4.50
C LEU A 36 -8.11 8.45 -3.78
N PHE A 37 -8.01 8.36 -2.45
CA PHE A 37 -7.20 9.32 -1.69
C PHE A 37 -5.73 9.24 -2.07
N ALA A 38 -5.16 8.04 -2.21
CA ALA A 38 -3.77 7.85 -2.62
C ALA A 38 -3.50 8.41 -4.02
N THR A 39 -4.41 8.18 -5.00
CA THR A 39 -4.33 8.76 -6.34
C THR A 39 -4.40 10.29 -6.30
N TYR A 40 -5.35 10.85 -5.55
CA TYR A 40 -5.48 12.30 -5.38
C TYR A 40 -4.23 12.91 -4.75
N GLU A 41 -3.72 12.30 -3.67
CA GLU A 41 -2.52 12.77 -2.96
C GLU A 41 -1.26 12.66 -3.82
N ALA A 42 -1.15 11.60 -4.64
CA ALA A 42 -0.03 11.44 -5.55
C ALA A 42 0.02 12.52 -6.64
N LEU A 43 -1.13 12.98 -7.14
CA LEU A 43 -1.21 13.82 -8.35
C LEU A 43 -1.57 15.28 -8.07
N GLY A 44 -2.51 15.54 -7.15
CA GLY A 44 -3.05 16.87 -6.89
C GLY A 44 -2.10 17.76 -6.07
N PRO A 45 -1.82 17.45 -4.78
CA PRO A 45 -0.95 18.27 -3.94
C PRO A 45 0.48 18.38 -4.46
N THR A 46 0.98 17.34 -5.13
CA THR A 46 2.29 17.31 -5.79
C THR A 46 2.36 18.21 -7.02
N ARG A 47 1.20 18.59 -7.56
CA ARG A 47 1.07 19.30 -8.85
C ARG A 47 1.74 18.58 -10.03
N LEU A 48 1.86 17.25 -9.95
CA LEU A 48 2.36 16.45 -11.07
C LEU A 48 1.34 16.39 -12.22
N VAL A 49 0.05 16.54 -11.88
CA VAL A 49 -1.05 16.79 -12.82
C VAL A 49 -1.68 18.12 -12.49
N HIS A 50 -1.57 19.09 -13.40
CA HIS A 50 -2.10 20.45 -13.23
C HIS A 50 -3.52 20.61 -13.77
N ASN A 51 -3.86 19.84 -14.82
CA ASN A 51 -5.15 19.93 -15.46
C ASN A 51 -6.21 19.21 -14.61
N ARG A 52 -7.28 19.92 -14.25
CA ARG A 52 -8.38 19.37 -13.43
C ARG A 52 -9.14 18.24 -14.14
N LEU A 53 -9.26 18.29 -15.48
CA LEU A 53 -9.91 17.21 -16.24
C LEU A 53 -9.06 15.95 -16.24
N GLU A 54 -7.75 16.09 -16.38
CA GLU A 54 -6.80 14.99 -16.29
C GLU A 54 -6.84 14.34 -14.88
N LEU A 55 -6.82 15.16 -13.83
CA LEU A 55 -6.95 14.67 -12.45
C LEU A 55 -8.27 13.92 -12.24
N LEU A 56 -9.39 14.46 -12.76
CA LEU A 56 -10.68 13.80 -12.68
C LEU A 56 -10.69 12.46 -13.41
N LEU A 57 -10.11 12.40 -14.62
CA LEU A 57 -9.95 11.18 -15.38
C LEU A 57 -9.15 10.13 -14.58
N CYS A 58 -8.03 10.54 -14.00
CA CYS A 58 -7.20 9.68 -13.15
C CYS A 58 -7.98 9.11 -11.95
N LEU A 59 -8.77 9.94 -11.27
CA LEU A 59 -9.61 9.50 -10.15
C LEU A 59 -10.71 8.53 -10.60
N LEU A 60 -11.35 8.77 -11.75
CA LEU A 60 -12.36 7.86 -12.28
C LEU A 60 -11.77 6.50 -12.68
N VAL A 61 -10.57 6.50 -13.25
CA VAL A 61 -9.86 5.26 -13.60
C VAL A 61 -9.45 4.50 -12.34
N SER A 62 -8.91 5.19 -11.33
CA SER A 62 -8.58 4.57 -10.04
C SER A 62 -9.80 3.96 -9.35
N LEU A 63 -10.94 4.67 -9.37
CA LEU A 63 -12.21 4.16 -8.87
C LEU A 63 -12.67 2.93 -9.65
N GLY A 64 -12.61 2.98 -10.98
CA GLY A 64 -12.98 1.86 -11.85
C GLY A 64 -12.14 0.61 -11.58
N LEU A 65 -10.83 0.77 -11.33
CA LEU A 65 -9.96 -0.34 -10.91
C LEU A 65 -10.41 -0.94 -9.57
N ALA A 66 -10.69 -0.10 -8.58
CA ALA A 66 -11.09 -0.57 -7.27
C ALA A 66 -12.46 -1.28 -7.29
N VAL A 67 -13.45 -0.67 -7.96
CA VAL A 67 -14.79 -1.24 -8.12
C VAL A 67 -14.76 -2.54 -8.91
N GLY A 68 -13.88 -2.66 -9.91
CA GLY A 68 -13.70 -3.90 -10.68
C GLY A 68 -13.27 -5.11 -9.81
N HIS A 69 -12.67 -4.88 -8.65
CA HIS A 69 -12.30 -5.93 -7.69
C HIS A 69 -13.43 -6.29 -6.71
N PHE A 70 -14.59 -5.65 -6.78
CA PHE A 70 -15.69 -5.96 -5.88
C PHE A 70 -16.27 -7.35 -6.18
N THR A 71 -16.39 -8.15 -5.15
CA THR A 71 -16.87 -9.56 -5.25
C THR A 71 -18.29 -9.67 -5.80
N VAL A 72 -19.07 -8.60 -5.69
CA VAL A 72 -20.47 -8.55 -6.17
C VAL A 72 -20.57 -8.38 -7.69
N LEU A 73 -19.48 -8.02 -8.38
CA LEU A 73 -19.51 -7.72 -9.81
C LEU A 73 -18.93 -8.89 -10.64
N PRO A 74 -19.74 -9.56 -11.47
CA PRO A 74 -19.29 -10.68 -12.30
C PRO A 74 -18.55 -10.18 -13.56
N VAL A 75 -17.51 -9.38 -13.39
CA VAL A 75 -16.76 -8.78 -14.51
C VAL A 75 -15.38 -9.39 -14.63
N SER A 76 -14.95 -9.67 -15.86
CA SER A 76 -13.57 -10.11 -16.12
C SER A 76 -12.59 -9.00 -15.77
N MET A 77 -11.73 -9.22 -14.78
CA MET A 77 -10.75 -8.24 -14.33
C MET A 77 -9.77 -7.82 -15.43
N SER A 78 -9.39 -8.74 -16.32
CA SER A 78 -8.53 -8.43 -17.46
C SER A 78 -9.18 -7.44 -18.43
N ALA A 79 -10.47 -7.59 -18.71
CA ALA A 79 -11.22 -6.67 -19.56
C ALA A 79 -11.38 -5.28 -18.91
N VAL A 80 -11.63 -5.23 -17.61
CA VAL A 80 -11.69 -3.96 -16.84
C VAL A 80 -10.37 -3.22 -16.94
N VAL A 81 -9.26 -3.88 -16.61
CA VAL A 81 -7.93 -3.26 -16.65
C VAL A 81 -7.59 -2.77 -18.06
N GLN A 82 -7.81 -3.58 -19.10
CA GLN A 82 -7.57 -3.20 -20.49
C GLN A 82 -8.41 -1.98 -20.90
N GLY A 83 -9.71 -1.98 -20.56
CA GLY A 83 -10.59 -0.86 -20.83
C GLY A 83 -10.17 0.43 -20.13
N LEU A 84 -9.77 0.34 -18.87
CA LEU A 84 -9.32 1.50 -18.09
C LEU A 84 -7.97 2.05 -18.60
N ILE A 85 -7.03 1.19 -18.98
CA ILE A 85 -5.77 1.61 -19.62
C ILE A 85 -6.09 2.36 -20.92
N PHE A 86 -6.99 1.81 -21.75
CA PHE A 86 -7.38 2.44 -23.01
C PHE A 86 -8.06 3.79 -22.79
N VAL A 87 -9.01 3.87 -21.85
CA VAL A 87 -9.72 5.11 -21.51
C VAL A 87 -8.73 6.16 -20.98
N LEU A 88 -7.80 5.77 -20.11
CA LEU A 88 -6.79 6.69 -19.58
C LEU A 88 -5.87 7.19 -20.71
N LEU A 89 -5.37 6.29 -21.56
CA LEU A 89 -4.48 6.64 -22.67
C LEU A 89 -5.15 7.63 -23.63
N VAL A 90 -6.32 7.25 -24.17
CA VAL A 90 -7.03 8.08 -25.15
C VAL A 90 -7.52 9.37 -24.52
N GLY A 91 -8.05 9.31 -23.29
CA GLY A 91 -8.56 10.47 -22.57
C GLY A 91 -7.47 11.48 -22.24
N SER A 92 -6.32 11.02 -21.71
CA SER A 92 -5.19 11.88 -21.40
C SER A 92 -4.66 12.61 -22.65
N PHE A 93 -4.43 11.89 -23.74
CA PHE A 93 -3.98 12.55 -24.98
C PHE A 93 -5.05 13.45 -25.59
N ALA A 94 -6.33 13.14 -25.51
CA ALA A 94 -7.39 14.01 -25.96
C ALA A 94 -7.46 15.31 -25.14
N ILE A 95 -7.24 15.24 -23.83
CA ILE A 95 -7.16 16.41 -22.94
C ILE A 95 -5.93 17.26 -23.29
N GLU A 96 -4.76 16.65 -23.46
CA GLU A 96 -3.54 17.36 -23.84
C GLU A 96 -3.68 18.04 -25.20
N LEU A 97 -4.27 17.39 -26.21
CA LEU A 97 -4.55 17.98 -27.52
C LEU A 97 -5.50 19.17 -27.43
N LYS A 98 -6.51 19.11 -26.56
CA LYS A 98 -7.44 20.22 -26.32
C LYS A 98 -6.78 21.43 -25.68
N PHE A 99 -5.81 21.21 -24.81
CA PHE A 99 -5.11 22.25 -24.04
C PHE A 99 -3.64 22.40 -24.50
N HIS A 100 -3.41 22.35 -25.81
CA HIS A 100 -2.08 22.31 -26.44
C HIS A 100 -1.12 23.44 -26.04
N ASP A 101 -1.62 24.59 -25.58
CA ASP A 101 -0.78 25.70 -25.10
C ASP A 101 -0.07 25.40 -23.77
N SER A 102 -0.56 24.43 -23.00
CA SER A 102 -0.02 24.01 -21.70
C SER A 102 0.42 22.54 -21.67
N MET A 103 0.65 21.97 -22.86
CA MET A 103 1.00 20.54 -22.99
C MET A 103 2.25 20.17 -22.20
N ASN A 104 2.12 19.09 -21.43
CA ASN A 104 3.24 18.48 -20.75
C ASN A 104 3.08 16.97 -20.69
N VAL A 105 3.77 16.25 -21.57
CA VAL A 105 3.73 14.77 -21.65
C VAL A 105 4.06 14.10 -20.30
N SER A 106 4.82 14.79 -19.43
CA SER A 106 5.07 14.24 -18.09
C SER A 106 3.81 14.13 -17.25
N GLN A 107 2.77 14.97 -17.47
CA GLN A 107 1.49 14.85 -16.77
C GLN A 107 0.79 13.53 -17.12
N VAL A 108 0.83 13.11 -18.39
CA VAL A 108 0.29 11.84 -18.84
C VAL A 108 1.00 10.68 -18.12
N SER A 109 2.35 10.72 -18.06
CA SER A 109 3.13 9.68 -17.38
C SER A 109 2.82 9.61 -15.88
N TRP A 110 2.73 10.74 -15.21
CA TRP A 110 2.35 10.80 -13.81
C TRP A 110 0.89 10.40 -13.59
N GLY A 111 -0.01 10.74 -14.54
CA GLY A 111 -1.39 10.27 -14.56
C GLY A 111 -1.47 8.75 -14.56
N PHE A 112 -0.70 8.09 -15.43
CA PHE A 112 -0.59 6.63 -15.45
C PHE A 112 -0.07 6.06 -14.13
N PHE A 113 0.99 6.65 -13.58
CA PHE A 113 1.53 6.22 -12.29
C PHE A 113 0.48 6.33 -11.17
N GLY A 114 -0.14 7.50 -11.02
CA GLY A 114 -1.10 7.75 -9.94
C GLY A 114 -2.43 7.03 -10.10
N ALA A 115 -2.94 6.87 -11.34
CA ALA A 115 -4.24 6.30 -11.61
C ALA A 115 -4.25 4.78 -11.77
N LEU A 116 -3.13 4.18 -12.16
CA LEU A 116 -3.03 2.72 -12.38
C LEU A 116 -2.06 2.07 -11.40
N VAL A 117 -0.80 2.54 -11.31
CA VAL A 117 0.22 1.85 -10.52
C VAL A 117 -0.09 1.93 -9.04
N VAL A 118 -0.34 3.13 -8.51
CA VAL A 118 -0.61 3.32 -7.07
C VAL A 118 -1.84 2.51 -6.61
N PRO A 119 -3.03 2.62 -7.25
CA PRO A 119 -4.19 1.84 -6.82
C PRO A 119 -4.01 0.34 -7.10
N TYR A 120 -3.35 -0.08 -8.19
CA TYR A 120 -3.09 -1.48 -8.45
C TYR A 120 -2.25 -2.15 -7.35
N LEU A 121 -1.20 -1.47 -6.88
CA LEU A 121 -0.38 -1.95 -5.77
C LEU A 121 -1.15 -1.96 -4.45
N MET A 122 -1.98 -0.94 -4.18
CA MET A 122 -2.85 -0.89 -3.00
C MET A 122 -3.87 -2.03 -2.98
N LEU A 123 -4.45 -2.36 -4.14
CA LEU A 123 -5.44 -3.43 -4.31
C LEU A 123 -4.86 -4.83 -4.07
N SER A 124 -3.53 -4.99 -3.97
CA SER A 124 -2.93 -6.25 -3.52
C SER A 124 -3.44 -6.68 -2.15
N LEU A 125 -3.71 -5.74 -1.25
CA LEU A 125 -4.32 -6.05 0.05
C LEU A 125 -5.71 -6.69 -0.11
N LEU A 126 -6.53 -6.16 -1.02
CA LEU A 126 -7.85 -6.71 -1.28
C LEU A 126 -7.75 -8.07 -1.99
N ARG A 127 -6.83 -8.22 -2.94
CA ARG A 127 -6.59 -9.52 -3.62
C ARG A 127 -6.11 -10.59 -2.65
N ILE A 128 -5.23 -10.25 -1.68
CA ILE A 128 -4.82 -11.17 -0.62
C ILE A 128 -6.02 -11.56 0.24
N PHE A 129 -6.84 -10.60 0.65
CA PHE A 129 -8.05 -10.86 1.43
C PHE A 129 -9.02 -11.80 0.71
N GLN A 130 -9.14 -11.67 -0.61
CA GLN A 130 -10.03 -12.46 -1.47
C GLN A 130 -9.44 -13.80 -1.94
N MET A 131 -8.17 -14.11 -1.62
CA MET A 131 -7.57 -15.41 -1.95
C MET A 131 -8.30 -16.53 -1.21
N ASP A 132 -8.57 -17.62 -1.94
CA ASP A 132 -9.14 -18.84 -1.37
C ASP A 132 -8.02 -19.70 -0.76
N PHE A 133 -7.77 -19.45 0.51
CA PHE A 133 -6.82 -20.24 1.29
C PHE A 133 -7.55 -21.46 1.85
N GLN A 134 -7.05 -22.66 1.55
CA GLN A 134 -7.59 -23.92 2.08
C GLN A 134 -6.93 -24.21 3.44
N PRO A 135 -7.60 -23.97 4.58
CA PRO A 135 -7.04 -24.28 5.88
C PRO A 135 -6.99 -25.82 6.08
N VAL A 136 -5.94 -26.30 6.74
CA VAL A 136 -5.85 -27.69 7.16
C VAL A 136 -6.77 -27.88 8.37
N GLY A 137 -8.04 -28.19 8.12
CA GLY A 137 -9.06 -28.42 9.16
C GLY A 137 -10.36 -27.67 8.90
N ASN A 138 -11.44 -28.07 9.59
CA ASN A 138 -12.74 -27.40 9.56
C ASN A 138 -12.67 -26.12 10.40
N THR A 139 -12.22 -25.01 9.82
CA THR A 139 -12.31 -23.71 10.46
C THR A 139 -13.31 -22.85 9.69
N ASP A 140 -14.33 -22.35 10.38
CA ASP A 140 -15.32 -21.40 9.82
C ASP A 140 -14.74 -20.00 9.57
N PHE A 141 -13.42 -19.81 9.70
CA PHE A 141 -12.75 -18.53 9.54
C PHE A 141 -12.30 -18.32 8.09
N GLN A 142 -12.60 -17.14 7.55
CA GLN A 142 -12.00 -16.70 6.30
C GLN A 142 -10.52 -16.39 6.53
N VAL A 143 -9.64 -17.32 6.17
CA VAL A 143 -8.19 -17.23 6.40
C VAL A 143 -7.58 -15.95 5.83
N GLY A 144 -8.10 -15.45 4.70
CA GLY A 144 -7.67 -14.21 4.08
C GLY A 144 -7.75 -12.98 5.02
N GLN A 145 -8.70 -12.96 5.97
CA GLN A 145 -8.82 -11.88 6.97
C GLN A 145 -7.58 -11.76 7.86
N PHE A 146 -6.91 -12.87 8.13
CA PHE A 146 -5.71 -12.88 8.96
C PHE A 146 -4.44 -12.71 8.14
N ILE A 147 -4.38 -13.33 6.96
CA ILE A 147 -3.20 -13.27 6.09
C ILE A 147 -2.96 -11.86 5.57
N VAL A 148 -4.01 -11.06 5.32
CA VAL A 148 -3.87 -9.65 4.89
C VAL A 148 -3.16 -8.77 5.92
N LEU A 149 -3.11 -9.18 7.19
CA LEU A 149 -2.35 -8.47 8.22
C LEU A 149 -0.83 -8.68 8.11
N LEU A 150 -0.37 -9.77 7.49
CA LEU A 150 1.05 -10.09 7.39
C LEU A 150 1.86 -9.05 6.60
N PRO A 151 1.44 -8.59 5.40
CA PRO A 151 2.14 -7.50 4.70
C PRO A 151 2.11 -6.17 5.47
N LEU A 152 1.03 -5.86 6.19
CA LEU A 152 0.97 -4.67 7.04
C LEU A 152 1.96 -4.78 8.21
N LEU A 153 2.04 -5.97 8.84
CA LEU A 153 3.00 -6.24 9.90
C LEU A 153 4.45 -6.20 9.38
N ALA A 154 4.71 -6.74 8.18
CA ALA A 154 6.02 -6.70 7.55
C ALA A 154 6.47 -5.25 7.27
N ALA A 155 5.56 -4.37 6.78
CA ALA A 155 5.85 -2.97 6.51
C ALA A 155 5.98 -2.16 7.80
N TRP A 156 4.88 -2.00 8.54
CA TRP A 156 4.84 -1.11 9.71
C TRP A 156 5.61 -1.65 10.92
N GLY A 157 5.68 -2.98 11.07
CA GLY A 157 6.50 -3.63 12.09
C GLY A 157 7.98 -3.39 11.83
N ALA A 158 8.44 -3.54 10.59
CA ALA A 158 9.81 -3.23 10.20
C ALA A 158 10.16 -1.75 10.40
N ASP A 159 9.29 -0.82 10.00
CA ASP A 159 9.48 0.63 10.22
C ASP A 159 9.63 0.96 11.72
N THR A 160 8.82 0.32 12.55
CA THR A 160 8.88 0.48 14.00
C THR A 160 10.20 -0.04 14.57
N CYS A 161 10.62 -1.25 14.17
CA CYS A 161 11.89 -1.83 14.58
C CYS A 161 13.08 -1.01 14.06
N ALA A 162 13.00 -0.52 12.82
CA ALA A 162 14.01 0.37 12.25
C ALA A 162 14.15 1.68 13.04
N LEU A 163 13.03 2.28 13.46
CA LEU A 163 13.03 3.47 14.28
C LEU A 163 13.76 3.23 15.62
N PHE A 164 13.39 2.17 16.36
CA PHE A 164 14.02 1.87 17.65
C PHE A 164 15.50 1.50 17.49
N ALA A 165 15.86 0.64 16.52
CA ALA A 165 17.25 0.28 16.26
C ALA A 165 18.08 1.50 15.85
N GLY A 166 17.50 2.37 14.99
CA GLY A 166 18.15 3.62 14.58
C GLY A 166 18.35 4.62 15.71
N MET A 167 17.42 4.69 16.68
CA MET A 167 17.59 5.53 17.87
C MET A 167 18.66 5.00 18.83
N LEU A 168 18.76 3.67 18.98
CA LEU A 168 19.68 3.05 19.94
C LEU A 168 21.11 2.90 19.37
N PHE A 169 21.23 2.55 18.09
CA PHE A 169 22.48 2.15 17.47
C PHE A 169 22.89 3.00 16.27
N GLY A 170 22.02 3.91 15.78
CA GLY A 170 22.23 4.64 14.52
C GLY A 170 23.44 5.55 14.53
N LYS A 171 24.39 5.30 13.65
CA LYS A 171 25.61 6.09 13.43
C LYS A 171 25.75 6.57 12.00
N HIS A 172 25.38 5.73 11.02
CA HIS A 172 25.55 6.01 9.61
C HIS A 172 24.20 6.37 8.97
N LYS A 173 24.17 7.49 8.23
CA LYS A 173 22.95 7.92 7.52
C LYS A 173 22.68 7.05 6.31
N LEU A 174 21.43 6.58 6.14
CA LEU A 174 21.01 5.77 5.01
C LEU A 174 20.77 6.63 3.74
N ALA A 175 19.99 7.69 3.89
CA ALA A 175 19.61 8.57 2.79
C ALA A 175 19.60 10.04 3.23
N PRO A 176 20.78 10.70 3.36
CA PRO A 176 20.91 12.03 3.97
C PRO A 176 20.07 13.12 3.32
N VAL A 177 19.90 13.06 2.00
CA VAL A 177 19.17 14.08 1.21
C VAL A 177 17.66 13.85 1.25
N VAL A 178 17.23 12.60 1.16
CA VAL A 178 15.82 12.21 1.03
C VAL A 178 15.14 12.11 2.40
N SER A 179 15.78 11.36 3.30
CA SER A 179 15.29 11.11 4.66
C SER A 179 16.43 11.18 5.68
N PRO A 180 16.79 12.37 6.17
CA PRO A 180 17.98 12.59 7.00
C PRO A 180 17.94 11.90 8.37
N LYS A 181 16.80 11.38 8.78
CA LYS A 181 16.64 10.67 10.07
C LYS A 181 16.92 9.18 9.97
N LYS A 182 16.83 8.58 8.79
CA LYS A 182 17.05 7.15 8.58
C LYS A 182 18.54 6.80 8.67
N THR A 183 18.82 5.64 9.29
CA THR A 183 20.18 5.12 9.51
C THR A 183 20.33 3.70 8.96
N VAL A 184 21.54 3.32 8.58
CA VAL A 184 21.85 1.98 8.09
C VAL A 184 21.57 0.93 9.18
N GLU A 185 21.97 1.22 10.42
CA GLU A 185 21.74 0.34 11.58
C GLU A 185 20.24 0.18 11.84
N GLY A 186 19.49 1.27 11.64
CA GLY A 186 18.03 1.24 11.69
C GLY A 186 17.45 0.31 10.62
N ALA A 187 17.89 0.44 9.36
CA ALA A 187 17.42 -0.42 8.27
C ALA A 187 17.71 -1.91 8.55
N VAL A 188 18.91 -2.24 9.03
CA VAL A 188 19.26 -3.61 9.42
C VAL A 188 18.36 -4.09 10.57
N GLY A 189 18.12 -3.24 11.58
CA GLY A 189 17.19 -3.53 12.68
C GLY A 189 15.75 -3.74 12.20
N GLY A 190 15.31 -3.01 11.18
CA GLY A 190 14.02 -3.18 10.51
C GLY A 190 13.91 -4.54 9.82
N VAL A 191 14.94 -4.95 9.07
CA VAL A 191 14.97 -6.26 8.39
C VAL A 191 14.90 -7.41 9.39
N VAL A 192 15.74 -7.38 10.42
CA VAL A 192 15.75 -8.42 11.46
C VAL A 192 14.44 -8.43 12.24
N GLY A 193 13.98 -7.25 12.68
CA GLY A 193 12.74 -7.11 13.43
C GLY A 193 11.51 -7.51 12.62
N GLY A 194 11.43 -7.10 11.34
CA GLY A 194 10.37 -7.50 10.43
C GLY A 194 10.31 -9.02 10.22
N ALA A 195 11.47 -9.64 9.98
CA ALA A 195 11.56 -11.10 9.86
C ALA A 195 11.06 -11.83 11.12
N VAL A 196 11.49 -11.37 12.30
CA VAL A 196 11.07 -11.96 13.59
C VAL A 196 9.58 -11.74 13.85
N LEU A 197 9.05 -10.54 13.63
CA LEU A 197 7.64 -10.23 13.87
C LEU A 197 6.72 -11.04 12.97
N VAL A 198 7.02 -11.15 11.67
CA VAL A 198 6.22 -11.94 10.73
C VAL A 198 6.33 -13.43 11.06
N LEU A 199 7.54 -13.92 11.40
CA LEU A 199 7.71 -15.30 11.83
C LEU A 199 6.86 -15.62 13.06
N LEU A 200 6.89 -14.80 14.10
CA LEU A 200 6.08 -14.99 15.30
C LEU A 200 4.58 -14.98 14.98
N ALA A 201 4.13 -14.06 14.13
CA ALA A 201 2.73 -14.01 13.70
C ALA A 201 2.31 -15.28 12.96
N VAL A 202 3.14 -15.76 12.03
CA VAL A 202 2.88 -17.00 11.29
C VAL A 202 2.87 -18.22 12.19
N LEU A 203 3.80 -18.33 13.14
CA LEU A 203 3.80 -19.44 14.11
C LEU A 203 2.52 -19.46 14.95
N VAL A 204 2.05 -18.28 15.37
CA VAL A 204 0.76 -18.17 16.10
C VAL A 204 -0.41 -18.55 15.19
N MET A 205 -0.44 -18.06 13.96
CA MET A 205 -1.50 -18.38 13.00
C MET A 205 -1.51 -19.88 12.65
N ASN A 206 -0.35 -20.50 12.44
CA ASN A 206 -0.24 -21.93 12.21
C ASN A 206 -0.76 -22.74 13.41
N ALA A 207 -0.41 -22.35 14.64
CA ALA A 207 -0.82 -23.03 15.85
C ALA A 207 -2.32 -22.89 16.14
N LEU A 208 -2.92 -21.72 15.88
CA LEU A 208 -4.32 -21.44 16.21
C LEU A 208 -5.30 -21.77 15.09
N MET A 209 -4.86 -21.68 13.83
CA MET A 209 -5.73 -21.75 12.66
C MET A 209 -5.38 -22.90 11.71
N GLY A 210 -4.28 -23.62 11.93
CA GLY A 210 -3.83 -24.66 11.01
C GLY A 210 -3.48 -24.14 9.62
N LEU A 211 -2.90 -22.93 9.52
CA LEU A 211 -2.61 -22.28 8.25
C LEU A 211 -1.53 -23.00 7.43
N ASP A 212 -0.62 -23.69 8.13
CA ASP A 212 0.49 -24.48 7.57
C ASP A 212 1.45 -23.69 6.66
N MET A 213 1.57 -22.38 6.92
CA MET A 213 2.51 -21.53 6.21
C MET A 213 3.95 -21.91 6.57
N PRO A 214 4.83 -22.17 5.58
CA PRO A 214 6.20 -22.59 5.86
C PRO A 214 7.04 -21.45 6.49
N VAL A 215 7.90 -21.82 7.44
CA VAL A 215 8.76 -20.89 8.19
C VAL A 215 9.63 -20.04 7.27
N TRP A 216 10.16 -20.64 6.18
CA TRP A 216 10.97 -19.88 5.22
C TRP A 216 10.20 -18.75 4.56
N ALA A 217 8.92 -18.95 4.28
CA ALA A 217 8.09 -17.93 3.65
C ALA A 217 7.79 -16.76 4.61
N ALA A 218 7.60 -17.05 5.89
CA ALA A 218 7.48 -16.04 6.93
C ALA A 218 8.75 -15.18 7.04
N LEU A 219 9.93 -15.81 7.03
CA LEU A 219 11.22 -15.12 7.06
C LEU A 219 11.46 -14.28 5.80
N VAL A 220 11.12 -14.83 4.63
CA VAL A 220 11.22 -14.11 3.34
C VAL A 220 10.25 -12.92 3.32
N LEU A 221 8.99 -13.12 3.72
CA LEU A 221 8.03 -12.03 3.78
C LEU A 221 8.47 -10.92 4.74
N GLY A 222 8.91 -11.24 5.93
CA GLY A 222 9.35 -10.26 6.91
C GLY A 222 10.67 -9.59 6.53
N GLY A 223 11.67 -10.36 6.07
CA GLY A 223 13.00 -9.84 5.73
C GLY A 223 13.03 -9.07 4.41
N VAL A 224 12.62 -9.72 3.31
CA VAL A 224 12.58 -9.08 1.99
C VAL A 224 11.49 -8.00 1.96
N GLY A 225 10.35 -8.25 2.60
CA GLY A 225 9.29 -7.25 2.77
C GLY A 225 9.80 -5.97 3.46
N ALA A 226 10.58 -6.09 4.52
CA ALA A 226 11.18 -4.93 5.19
C ALA A 226 12.11 -4.12 4.25
N VAL A 227 12.93 -4.79 3.42
CA VAL A 227 13.76 -4.12 2.42
C VAL A 227 12.91 -3.41 1.37
N LEU A 228 11.88 -4.07 0.87
CA LEU A 228 10.96 -3.48 -0.11
C LEU A 228 10.17 -2.31 0.47
N GLY A 229 9.73 -2.41 1.73
CA GLY A 229 9.06 -1.32 2.46
C GLY A 229 9.96 -0.10 2.61
N GLU A 230 11.24 -0.30 2.97
CA GLU A 230 12.24 0.78 3.05
C GLU A 230 12.46 1.45 1.68
N ILE A 231 12.54 0.67 0.58
CA ILE A 231 12.64 1.19 -0.79
C ILE A 231 11.37 1.98 -1.14
N GLY A 232 10.18 1.50 -0.77
CA GLY A 232 8.91 2.17 -1.00
C GLY A 232 8.86 3.54 -0.35
N ASP A 233 9.08 3.61 0.98
CA ASP A 233 9.10 4.88 1.71
C ASP A 233 10.15 5.86 1.14
N LEU A 234 11.36 5.39 0.84
CA LEU A 234 12.38 6.24 0.22
C LEU A 234 11.96 6.73 -1.18
N SER A 235 11.33 5.89 -2.00
CA SER A 235 10.86 6.25 -3.34
C SER A 235 9.79 7.34 -3.28
N PHE A 236 8.78 7.18 -2.44
CA PHE A 236 7.77 8.22 -2.23
C PHE A 236 8.34 9.46 -1.54
N SER A 237 9.34 9.31 -0.69
CA SER A 237 10.07 10.44 -0.11
C SER A 237 10.85 11.23 -1.17
N ILE A 238 11.44 10.57 -2.18
CA ILE A 238 12.09 11.25 -3.34
C ILE A 238 11.08 12.11 -4.08
N ILE A 239 9.90 11.57 -4.40
CA ILE A 239 8.83 12.32 -5.09
C ILE A 239 8.44 13.55 -4.26
N LYS A 240 8.24 13.41 -2.94
CA LYS A 240 7.94 14.54 -2.04
C LYS A 240 9.01 15.63 -2.13
N ARG A 241 10.29 15.29 -2.12
CA ARG A 241 11.39 16.29 -2.20
C ARG A 241 11.44 16.97 -3.56
N GLN A 242 11.25 16.23 -4.65
CA GLN A 242 11.26 16.80 -6.00
C GLN A 242 10.07 17.73 -6.26
N THR A 243 8.91 17.44 -5.66
CA THR A 243 7.71 18.27 -5.79
C THR A 243 7.61 19.40 -4.74
N GLY A 244 8.60 19.50 -3.84
CA GLY A 244 8.68 20.56 -2.84
C GLY A 244 7.69 20.40 -1.68
N ILE A 245 7.05 19.23 -1.55
CA ILE A 245 6.15 18.93 -0.43
C ILE A 245 6.86 18.13 0.64
N LYS A 246 6.30 18.10 1.84
CA LYS A 246 6.78 17.28 2.94
C LYS A 246 5.89 16.07 3.18
N ASP A 247 4.59 16.26 3.17
CA ASP A 247 3.57 15.24 3.37
C ASP A 247 2.61 15.32 2.18
N TYR A 248 2.09 14.19 1.70
CA TYR A 248 1.19 14.12 0.57
C TYR A 248 -0.21 14.68 0.89
N GLY A 249 -0.63 14.56 2.14
CA GLY A 249 -1.95 15.00 2.58
C GLY A 249 -1.99 15.34 4.07
N HIS A 250 -3.20 15.71 4.53
CA HIS A 250 -3.46 16.08 5.92
C HIS A 250 -4.70 15.37 6.48
N ILE A 251 -5.13 14.27 5.84
CA ILE A 251 -6.33 13.52 6.23
C ILE A 251 -6.21 12.98 7.64
N PHE A 252 -5.02 12.50 8.01
CA PHE A 252 -4.75 12.01 9.36
C PHE A 252 -4.04 13.08 10.20
N PRO A 253 -4.73 13.74 11.16
CA PRO A 253 -4.13 14.79 11.96
C PRO A 253 -2.83 14.35 12.64
N GLY A 254 -1.72 15.00 12.27
CA GLY A 254 -0.38 14.69 12.78
C GLY A 254 0.31 13.46 12.18
N HIS A 255 -0.33 12.78 11.20
CA HIS A 255 0.23 11.62 10.51
C HIS A 255 0.37 11.80 8.99
N GLY A 256 -0.03 12.93 8.41
CA GLY A 256 0.02 13.16 6.98
C GLY A 256 -1.19 12.60 6.24
N GLY A 257 -0.99 12.22 4.99
CA GLY A 257 -2.01 11.63 4.13
C GLY A 257 -2.08 10.10 4.19
N VAL A 258 -2.96 9.56 3.35
CA VAL A 258 -3.08 8.11 3.10
C VAL A 258 -1.78 7.59 2.51
N LEU A 259 -1.26 8.26 1.48
CA LEU A 259 -0.05 7.83 0.79
C LEU A 259 1.18 7.86 1.71
N ASP A 260 1.24 8.81 2.69
CA ASP A 260 2.28 8.84 3.69
C ASP A 260 2.25 7.66 4.69
N ARG A 261 1.14 6.92 4.76
CA ARG A 261 0.98 5.75 5.65
C ARG A 261 1.12 4.43 4.94
N PHE A 262 0.91 4.42 3.62
CA PHE A 262 0.92 3.21 2.81
C PHE A 262 2.10 3.15 1.83
N ASP A 263 3.03 4.13 1.85
CA ASP A 263 4.20 4.17 0.96
C ASP A 263 5.07 2.91 1.03
N SER A 264 5.36 2.39 2.22
CA SER A 264 6.03 1.10 2.41
C SER A 264 5.12 -0.08 2.02
N VAL A 265 3.83 -0.03 2.38
CA VAL A 265 2.87 -1.11 2.12
C VAL A 265 2.65 -1.32 0.61
N LEU A 266 2.70 -0.25 -0.20
CA LEU A 266 2.56 -0.33 -1.66
C LEU A 266 3.63 -1.23 -2.32
N PHE A 267 4.77 -1.43 -1.68
CA PHE A 267 5.81 -2.34 -2.17
C PHE A 267 5.72 -3.73 -1.52
N VAL A 268 5.33 -3.78 -0.26
CA VAL A 268 5.25 -5.03 0.49
C VAL A 268 4.03 -5.87 0.11
N ALA A 269 2.87 -5.23 -0.07
CA ALA A 269 1.62 -5.95 -0.34
C ALA A 269 1.64 -6.74 -1.66
N PRO A 270 2.07 -6.18 -2.82
CA PRO A 270 2.17 -6.96 -4.05
C PRO A 270 3.23 -8.06 -3.97
N PHE A 271 4.33 -7.85 -3.26
CA PHE A 271 5.31 -8.89 -2.99
C PHE A 271 4.69 -10.04 -2.17
N ALA A 272 3.95 -9.72 -1.12
CA ALA A 272 3.24 -10.70 -0.31
C ALA A 272 2.21 -11.48 -1.16
N GLU A 273 1.45 -10.78 -2.02
CA GLU A 273 0.51 -11.41 -2.95
C GLU A 273 1.21 -12.44 -3.85
N ILE A 274 2.34 -12.08 -4.45
CA ILE A 274 3.12 -12.99 -5.30
C ILE A 274 3.63 -14.19 -4.49
N LEU A 275 4.18 -13.93 -3.29
CA LEU A 275 4.70 -14.98 -2.41
C LEU A 275 3.59 -15.96 -2.01
N PHE A 276 2.42 -15.46 -1.65
CA PHE A 276 1.28 -16.31 -1.26
C PHE A 276 0.78 -17.16 -2.43
N ARG A 277 0.73 -16.62 -3.65
CA ARG A 277 0.39 -17.39 -4.87
C ARG A 277 1.41 -18.48 -5.23
N ILE A 278 2.63 -18.39 -4.72
CA ILE A 278 3.66 -19.42 -4.93
C ILE A 278 3.54 -20.54 -3.90
N ILE A 279 3.09 -20.19 -2.69
CA ILE A 279 3.01 -21.14 -1.56
C ILE A 279 1.72 -21.96 -1.62
N TRP A 280 0.62 -21.33 -2.01
CA TRP A 280 -0.73 -21.90 -2.13
C TRP A 280 -1.24 -21.88 -3.56
#